data_da084c1cdaae054b14cee8e5e6e51edf
#
_entry.id   da084c1cdaae054b14cee8e5e6e51edf
#
_cell.length_a   1.000
_cell.length_b   1.000
_cell.length_c   1.000
_cell.angle_alpha   90.00
_cell.angle_beta   90.00
_cell.angle_gamma   90.00
#
_symmetry.space_group_name_H-M   'P 1'
#
loop_
_entity.id
_entity.type
_entity.pdbx_description
1 polymer ?
#
loop_
_entity_poly.entity_id
_entity_poly.type
_entity_poly.pdbx_seq_one_letter_code
_entity_poly.pdbx_strand_id
1 'polypeptide(L)'
;MKKLYLASGSPRRRELLTQIGIPFTAISADIDETPLANESPSAYVERLARGKAEAGRRIVTSEPPFCVLGADTAVVLDGKILGKPVDEADACAMLMMLSGKEHEVLTAIAVLDGERCESRLVRSLVRFRSISREEAAAYWASGEPRDKAGGYGIQGLGAVFVAGLNGSYSAVVGLPVCESAELLGHFGIPCWQTLNAQ
;
A
#
# COMPACT_ATOMS: atom_id res chain seq x y z
N MET A 1 -26.39 1.83 7.15
CA MET A 1 -25.07 1.17 7.06
C MET A 1 -24.02 2.26 7.02
N LYS A 2 -22.91 2.13 7.76
CA LYS A 2 -21.82 3.10 7.78
C LYS A 2 -21.11 3.11 6.43
N LYS A 3 -20.88 4.29 5.83
CA LYS A 3 -20.19 4.43 4.55
C LYS A 3 -18.68 4.34 4.74
N LEU A 4 -17.96 3.71 3.80
CA LEU A 4 -16.50 3.70 3.75
C LEU A 4 -16.00 4.55 2.59
N TYR A 5 -15.03 5.41 2.88
CA TYR A 5 -14.25 6.15 1.89
C TYR A 5 -12.82 5.62 1.89
N LEU A 6 -12.28 5.31 0.72
CA LEU A 6 -10.88 4.94 0.54
C LEU A 6 -10.09 6.16 0.07
N ALA A 7 -9.25 6.71 0.94
CA ALA A 7 -8.36 7.83 0.63
C ALA A 7 -7.08 7.34 -0.07
N SER A 8 -7.24 6.86 -1.30
CA SER A 8 -6.13 6.33 -2.10
C SER A 8 -6.44 6.34 -3.59
N GLY A 9 -5.47 6.82 -4.38
CA GLY A 9 -5.50 6.71 -5.85
C GLY A 9 -5.11 5.32 -6.39
N SER A 10 -4.61 4.41 -5.54
CA SER A 10 -4.11 3.10 -5.97
C SER A 10 -5.22 2.18 -6.50
N PRO A 11 -5.16 1.73 -7.77
CA PRO A 11 -6.11 0.74 -8.31
C PRO A 11 -6.06 -0.57 -7.53
N ARG A 12 -4.87 -1.02 -7.14
CA ARG A 12 -4.65 -2.29 -6.42
C ARG A 12 -5.37 -2.33 -5.07
N ARG A 13 -5.38 -1.23 -4.31
CA ARG A 13 -6.12 -1.14 -3.04
C ARG A 13 -7.62 -1.23 -3.25
N ARG A 14 -8.13 -0.63 -4.33
CA ARG A 14 -9.56 -0.74 -4.72
C ARG A 14 -9.93 -2.18 -5.05
N GLU A 15 -9.10 -2.86 -5.84
CA GLU A 15 -9.29 -4.28 -6.19
C GLU A 15 -9.33 -5.17 -4.96
N LEU A 16 -8.40 -4.99 -4.00
CA LEU A 16 -8.33 -5.76 -2.77
C LEU A 16 -9.56 -5.53 -1.86
N LEU A 17 -10.06 -4.29 -1.72
CA LEU A 17 -11.30 -4.03 -1.00
C LEU A 17 -12.52 -4.65 -1.69
N THR A 18 -12.58 -4.57 -3.02
CA THR A 18 -13.64 -5.21 -3.81
C THR A 18 -13.60 -6.72 -3.64
N GLN A 19 -12.41 -7.33 -3.64
CA GLN A 19 -12.21 -8.78 -3.46
C GLN A 19 -12.82 -9.30 -2.14
N ILE A 20 -12.74 -8.51 -1.07
CA ILE A 20 -13.31 -8.89 0.23
C ILE A 20 -14.75 -8.40 0.44
N GLY A 21 -15.38 -7.91 -0.62
CA GLY A 21 -16.81 -7.56 -0.63
C GLY A 21 -17.16 -6.38 0.27
N ILE A 22 -16.27 -5.40 0.42
CA ILE A 22 -16.52 -4.17 1.17
C ILE A 22 -16.87 -3.05 0.19
N PRO A 23 -18.09 -2.49 0.22
CA PRO A 23 -18.45 -1.34 -0.59
C PRO A 23 -17.75 -0.09 -0.08
N PHE A 24 -17.18 0.70 -0.99
CA PHE A 24 -16.47 1.94 -0.68
C PHE A 24 -16.63 2.98 -1.78
N THR A 25 -16.35 4.23 -1.44
CA THR A 25 -16.16 5.34 -2.39
C THR A 25 -14.69 5.73 -2.38
N ALA A 26 -14.03 5.67 -3.55
CA ALA A 26 -12.63 6.12 -3.66
C ALA A 26 -12.59 7.65 -3.72
N ILE A 27 -11.67 8.24 -2.95
CA ILE A 27 -11.38 9.67 -2.93
C ILE A 27 -9.87 9.91 -3.07
N SER A 28 -9.49 11.00 -3.73
CA SER A 28 -8.09 11.43 -3.79
C SER A 28 -7.81 12.36 -2.62
N ALA A 29 -6.79 12.05 -1.85
CA ALA A 29 -6.34 12.85 -0.72
C ALA A 29 -4.84 13.03 -0.83
N ASP A 30 -4.40 14.21 -1.24
CA ASP A 30 -3.00 14.53 -1.38
C ASP A 30 -2.44 15.03 -0.05
N ILE A 31 -1.29 14.50 0.33
CA ILE A 31 -0.53 14.90 1.53
C ILE A 31 0.94 15.04 1.17
N ASP A 32 1.70 15.74 1.99
CA ASP A 32 3.15 15.74 1.89
C ASP A 32 3.70 14.38 2.35
N GLU A 33 4.30 13.65 1.41
CA GLU A 33 4.92 12.34 1.65
C GLU A 33 6.43 12.45 1.94
N THR A 34 6.98 13.65 2.12
CA THR A 34 8.41 13.83 2.43
C THR A 34 8.75 13.16 3.77
N PRO A 35 9.79 12.29 3.81
CA PRO A 35 10.26 11.72 5.07
C PRO A 35 10.74 12.80 6.04
N LEU A 36 10.41 12.66 7.31
CA LEU A 36 10.88 13.55 8.36
C LEU A 36 12.31 13.19 8.81
N ALA A 37 13.02 14.13 9.38
CA ALA A 37 14.36 13.89 9.91
C ALA A 37 14.33 12.78 10.98
N ASN A 38 15.19 11.77 10.81
CA ASN A 38 15.30 10.60 11.70
C ASN A 38 14.01 9.75 11.83
N GLU A 39 13.09 9.86 10.89
CA GLU A 39 11.87 9.04 10.86
C GLU A 39 12.20 7.60 10.45
N SER A 40 11.80 6.62 11.26
CA SER A 40 11.94 5.22 10.88
C SER A 40 10.97 4.85 9.76
N PRO A 41 11.28 3.85 8.90
CA PRO A 41 10.37 3.42 7.85
C PRO A 41 8.97 3.02 8.35
N SER A 42 8.89 2.41 9.53
CA SER A 42 7.61 2.05 10.17
C SER A 42 6.80 3.28 10.57
N ALA A 43 7.44 4.27 11.21
CA ALA A 43 6.79 5.53 11.58
C ALA A 43 6.33 6.30 10.33
N TYR A 44 7.14 6.29 9.28
CA TYR A 44 6.83 6.94 8.01
C TYR A 44 5.52 6.41 7.39
N VAL A 45 5.41 5.10 7.16
CA VAL A 45 4.21 4.53 6.53
C VAL A 45 2.96 4.69 7.41
N GLU A 46 3.13 4.60 8.73
CA GLU A 46 2.01 4.80 9.67
C GLU A 46 1.53 6.25 9.67
N ARG A 47 2.45 7.22 9.72
CA ARG A 47 2.14 8.65 9.59
C ARG A 47 1.42 8.95 8.28
N LEU A 48 1.89 8.41 7.16
CA LEU A 48 1.25 8.64 5.87
C LEU A 48 -0.12 7.99 5.78
N ALA A 49 -0.31 6.78 6.31
CA ALA A 49 -1.62 6.14 6.33
C ALA A 49 -2.64 6.97 7.14
N ARG A 50 -2.26 7.45 8.32
CA ARG A 50 -3.07 8.34 9.16
C ARG A 50 -3.34 9.68 8.47
N GLY A 51 -2.31 10.31 7.93
CA GLY A 51 -2.42 11.59 7.21
C GLY A 51 -3.36 11.50 6.01
N LYS A 52 -3.32 10.40 5.23
CA LYS A 52 -4.26 10.14 4.12
C LYS A 52 -5.70 9.99 4.63
N ALA A 53 -5.92 9.28 5.73
CA ALA A 53 -7.25 9.15 6.33
C ALA A 53 -7.79 10.51 6.80
N GLU A 54 -6.96 11.32 7.46
CA GLU A 54 -7.33 12.68 7.91
C GLU A 54 -7.61 13.62 6.74
N ALA A 55 -6.75 13.64 5.72
CA ALA A 55 -6.96 14.45 4.53
C ALA A 55 -8.25 14.04 3.79
N GLY A 56 -8.49 12.73 3.67
CA GLY A 56 -9.73 12.20 3.12
C GLY A 56 -10.96 12.62 3.93
N ARG A 57 -10.86 12.62 5.26
CA ARG A 57 -11.96 13.07 6.14
C ARG A 57 -12.38 14.52 5.88
N ARG A 58 -11.40 15.39 5.59
CA ARG A 58 -11.66 16.83 5.29
C ARG A 58 -12.39 17.04 3.95
N ILE A 59 -12.23 16.11 3.01
CA ILE A 59 -12.83 16.20 1.66
C ILE A 59 -14.26 15.66 1.65
N VAL A 60 -14.57 14.67 2.52
CA VAL A 60 -15.90 14.05 2.57
C VAL A 60 -16.94 15.03 3.09
N THR A 61 -17.92 15.32 2.25
CA THR A 61 -19.07 16.19 2.57
C THR A 61 -20.32 15.44 3.01
N SER A 62 -20.26 14.11 3.03
CA SER A 62 -21.40 13.26 3.48
C SER A 62 -21.68 13.43 4.96
N GLU A 63 -22.97 13.35 5.31
CA GLU A 63 -23.39 13.28 6.71
C GLU A 63 -22.93 11.97 7.36
N PRO A 64 -22.50 11.99 8.64
CA PRO A 64 -22.18 10.79 9.41
C PRO A 64 -23.39 9.83 9.50
N PRO A 65 -23.17 8.51 9.73
CA PRO A 65 -21.90 7.88 10.07
C PRO A 65 -21.11 7.40 8.85
N PHE A 66 -19.83 7.72 8.80
CA PHE A 66 -18.89 7.17 7.81
C PHE A 66 -17.49 7.00 8.38
N CYS A 67 -16.66 6.19 7.71
CA CYS A 67 -15.24 6.01 8.00
C CYS A 67 -14.39 6.36 6.79
N VAL A 68 -13.15 6.75 7.03
CA VAL A 68 -12.13 6.94 5.99
C VAL A 68 -10.97 5.98 6.24
N LEU A 69 -10.62 5.18 5.23
CA LEU A 69 -9.47 4.28 5.22
C LEU A 69 -8.34 4.96 4.44
N GLY A 70 -7.24 5.22 5.11
CA GLY A 70 -5.96 5.59 4.52
C GLY A 70 -5.00 4.41 4.53
N ALA A 71 -4.09 4.35 3.57
CA ALA A 71 -3.05 3.32 3.52
C ALA A 71 -1.78 3.86 2.87
N ASP A 72 -0.64 3.34 3.31
CA ASP A 72 0.66 3.60 2.70
C ASP A 72 1.53 2.35 2.66
N THR A 73 2.43 2.27 1.67
CA THR A 73 3.32 1.12 1.46
C THR A 73 4.70 1.61 1.08
N ALA A 74 5.72 1.11 1.78
CA ALA A 74 7.12 1.39 1.49
C ALA A 74 7.91 0.09 1.29
N VAL A 75 8.82 0.11 0.32
CA VAL A 75 9.88 -0.90 0.17
C VAL A 75 11.11 -0.42 0.91
N VAL A 76 11.69 -1.28 1.73
CA VAL A 76 12.81 -0.93 2.60
C VAL A 76 13.94 -1.93 2.42
N LEU A 77 15.14 -1.43 2.12
CA LEU A 77 16.36 -2.22 2.06
C LEU A 77 17.41 -1.62 2.99
N ASP A 78 17.95 -2.42 3.90
CA ASP A 78 18.99 -2.00 4.86
C ASP A 78 18.59 -0.71 5.62
N GLY A 79 17.32 -0.61 6.02
CA GLY A 79 16.75 0.53 6.75
C GLY A 79 16.45 1.77 5.88
N LYS A 80 16.70 1.71 4.57
CA LYS A 80 16.43 2.81 3.64
C LYS A 80 15.14 2.58 2.87
N ILE A 81 14.29 3.58 2.82
CA ILE A 81 13.06 3.57 2.01
C ILE A 81 13.45 3.75 0.54
N LEU A 82 12.99 2.84 -0.31
CA LEU A 82 13.06 2.94 -1.77
C LEU A 82 11.74 3.52 -2.28
N GLY A 83 11.78 4.75 -2.75
CA GLY A 83 10.63 5.44 -3.31
C GLY A 83 10.22 4.90 -4.69
N LYS A 84 9.42 5.70 -5.39
CA LYS A 84 9.12 5.46 -6.80
C LYS A 84 10.32 5.91 -7.64
N PRO A 85 10.71 5.13 -8.68
CA PRO A 85 11.80 5.54 -9.55
C PRO A 85 11.45 6.81 -10.32
N VAL A 86 12.42 7.70 -10.46
CA VAL A 86 12.26 8.96 -11.20
C VAL A 86 12.51 8.79 -12.69
N ASP A 87 13.35 7.82 -13.07
CA ASP A 87 13.70 7.48 -14.44
C ASP A 87 14.17 6.02 -14.57
N GLU A 88 14.60 5.64 -15.77
CA GLU A 88 15.10 4.29 -16.08
C GLU A 88 16.35 3.94 -15.28
N ALA A 89 17.28 4.87 -15.18
CA ALA A 89 18.56 4.64 -14.47
C ALA A 89 18.31 4.38 -12.99
N ASP A 90 17.43 5.14 -12.37
CA ASP A 90 17.02 4.98 -10.97
C ASP A 90 16.27 3.66 -10.77
N ALA A 91 15.32 3.30 -11.64
CA ALA A 91 14.60 2.03 -11.58
C ALA A 91 15.55 0.83 -11.69
N CYS A 92 16.46 0.86 -12.65
CA CYS A 92 17.47 -0.19 -12.81
C CYS A 92 18.39 -0.27 -11.58
N ALA A 93 18.80 0.87 -11.02
CA ALA A 93 19.63 0.90 -9.80
C ALA A 93 18.87 0.29 -8.62
N MET A 94 17.58 0.62 -8.42
CA MET A 94 16.74 0.01 -7.37
C MET A 94 16.64 -1.51 -7.52
N LEU A 95 16.35 -2.00 -8.72
CA LEU A 95 16.26 -3.45 -8.98
C LEU A 95 17.59 -4.15 -8.76
N MET A 96 18.70 -3.55 -9.15
CA MET A 96 20.05 -4.10 -8.90
C MET A 96 20.40 -4.11 -7.41
N MET A 97 19.95 -3.13 -6.63
CA MET A 97 20.09 -3.15 -5.16
C MET A 97 19.31 -4.29 -4.52
N LEU A 98 18.11 -4.60 -5.02
CA LEU A 98 17.22 -5.67 -4.54
C LEU A 98 17.62 -7.06 -5.06
N SER A 99 18.36 -7.15 -6.17
CA SER A 99 18.75 -8.39 -6.83
C SER A 99 19.47 -9.37 -5.90
N GLY A 100 18.96 -10.59 -5.81
CA GLY A 100 19.51 -11.67 -4.97
C GLY A 100 19.37 -11.44 -3.47
N LYS A 101 18.62 -10.45 -3.02
CA LYS A 101 18.49 -10.10 -1.60
C LYS A 101 17.07 -10.26 -1.08
N GLU A 102 16.96 -10.25 0.24
CA GLU A 102 15.71 -10.07 0.97
C GLU A 102 15.56 -8.60 1.36
N HIS A 103 14.35 -8.07 1.23
CA HIS A 103 13.99 -6.71 1.62
C HIS A 103 12.63 -6.70 2.32
N GLU A 104 12.35 -5.62 3.02
CA GLU A 104 11.10 -5.44 3.72
C GLU A 104 10.09 -4.68 2.84
N VAL A 105 8.84 -5.07 2.96
CA VAL A 105 7.70 -4.26 2.51
C VAL A 105 6.85 -3.96 3.74
N LEU A 106 6.72 -2.68 4.05
CA LEU A 106 5.92 -2.17 5.16
C LEU A 106 4.64 -1.57 4.59
N THR A 107 3.50 -2.04 5.05
CA THR A 107 2.20 -1.45 4.69
C THR A 107 1.44 -1.09 5.95
N ALA A 108 1.10 0.17 6.09
CA ALA A 108 0.23 0.66 7.14
C ALA A 108 -1.16 0.99 6.59
N ILE A 109 -2.17 0.71 7.41
CA ILE A 109 -3.55 1.14 7.21
C ILE A 109 -4.00 1.94 8.42
N ALA A 110 -4.88 2.91 8.20
CA ALA A 110 -5.52 3.68 9.26
C ALA A 110 -6.99 3.89 8.93
N VAL A 111 -7.88 3.68 9.91
CA VAL A 111 -9.31 3.95 9.80
C VAL A 111 -9.66 5.08 10.76
N LEU A 112 -10.30 6.10 10.23
CA LEU A 112 -10.74 7.29 10.97
C LEU A 112 -12.28 7.39 10.94
N ASP A 113 -12.87 7.54 12.14
CA ASP A 113 -14.30 7.76 12.33
C ASP A 113 -14.47 8.89 13.35
N GLY A 114 -14.84 10.07 12.90
CA GLY A 114 -14.86 11.26 13.74
C GLY A 114 -13.47 11.60 14.29
N GLU A 115 -13.28 11.46 15.61
CA GLU A 115 -11.99 11.68 16.28
C GLU A 115 -11.21 10.37 16.55
N ARG A 116 -11.87 9.21 16.42
CA ARG A 116 -11.24 7.91 16.64
C ARG A 116 -10.45 7.49 15.42
N CYS A 117 -9.13 7.35 15.58
CA CYS A 117 -8.23 6.83 14.54
C CYS A 117 -7.46 5.62 15.06
N GLU A 118 -7.63 4.48 14.42
CA GLU A 118 -6.83 3.28 14.68
C GLU A 118 -6.00 2.91 13.46
N SER A 119 -4.80 2.37 13.67
CA SER A 119 -3.92 1.92 12.60
C SER A 119 -3.41 0.51 12.85
N ARG A 120 -2.97 -0.12 11.77
CA ARG A 120 -2.23 -1.39 11.79
C ARG A 120 -1.05 -1.27 10.84
N LEU A 121 0.08 -1.83 11.25
CA LEU A 121 1.29 -1.95 10.44
C LEU A 121 1.56 -3.42 10.17
N VAL A 122 1.76 -3.76 8.91
CA VAL A 122 2.13 -5.11 8.47
C VAL A 122 3.49 -5.07 7.80
N ARG A 123 4.39 -5.94 8.28
CA ARG A 123 5.72 -6.15 7.73
C ARG A 123 5.75 -7.47 6.99
N SER A 124 6.28 -7.45 5.77
CA SER A 124 6.50 -8.63 4.96
C SER A 124 7.93 -8.62 4.43
N LEU A 125 8.53 -9.82 4.30
CA LEU A 125 9.86 -10.01 3.74
C LEU A 125 9.71 -10.60 2.34
N VAL A 126 10.30 -9.94 1.35
CA VAL A 126 10.31 -10.39 -0.04
C VAL A 126 11.74 -10.69 -0.44
N ARG A 127 11.98 -11.90 -0.95
CA ARG A 127 13.28 -12.32 -1.44
C ARG A 127 13.28 -12.36 -2.95
N PHE A 128 14.20 -11.63 -3.58
CA PHE A 128 14.38 -11.67 -5.01
C PHE A 128 15.41 -12.74 -5.42
N ARG A 129 15.21 -13.33 -6.60
CA ARG A 129 16.29 -14.00 -7.31
C ARG A 129 17.30 -13.00 -7.85
N SER A 130 18.43 -13.48 -8.31
CA SER A 130 19.36 -12.62 -9.07
C SER A 130 18.67 -12.07 -10.33
N ILE A 131 18.89 -10.80 -10.60
CA ILE A 131 18.33 -10.03 -11.74
C ILE A 131 19.51 -9.49 -12.52
N SER A 132 19.51 -9.64 -13.86
CA SER A 132 20.52 -9.01 -14.70
C SER A 132 20.16 -7.55 -15.03
N ARG A 133 21.14 -6.79 -15.53
CA ARG A 133 20.89 -5.41 -15.98
C ARG A 133 19.93 -5.35 -17.16
N GLU A 134 20.05 -6.32 -18.07
CA GLU A 134 19.19 -6.47 -19.25
C GLU A 134 17.74 -6.76 -18.85
N GLU A 135 17.52 -7.61 -17.84
CA GLU A 135 16.19 -7.86 -17.28
C GLU A 135 15.60 -6.61 -16.63
N ALA A 136 16.39 -5.86 -15.87
CA ALA A 136 15.95 -4.62 -15.24
C ALA A 136 15.53 -3.57 -16.29
N ALA A 137 16.31 -3.40 -17.37
CA ALA A 137 15.99 -2.47 -18.45
C ALA A 137 14.73 -2.95 -19.24
N ALA A 138 14.61 -4.24 -19.54
CA ALA A 138 13.43 -4.80 -20.19
C ALA A 138 12.16 -4.62 -19.35
N TYR A 139 12.27 -4.77 -18.04
CA TYR A 139 11.15 -4.54 -17.14
C TYR A 139 10.75 -3.05 -17.05
N TRP A 140 11.73 -2.12 -17.03
CA TRP A 140 11.42 -0.70 -17.14
C TRP A 140 10.67 -0.35 -18.42
N ALA A 141 11.09 -0.93 -19.56
CA ALA A 141 10.46 -0.70 -20.86
C ALA A 141 8.97 -1.12 -20.88
N SER A 142 8.55 -2.04 -20.02
CA SER A 142 7.13 -2.42 -19.87
C SER A 142 6.25 -1.30 -19.32
N GLY A 143 6.84 -0.29 -18.67
CA GLY A 143 6.14 0.81 -18.03
C GLY A 143 5.60 0.48 -16.62
N GLU A 144 5.60 -0.80 -16.20
CA GLU A 144 5.07 -1.23 -14.90
C GLU A 144 5.79 -0.64 -13.70
N PRO A 145 7.14 -0.43 -13.69
CA PRO A 145 7.87 0.08 -12.52
C PRO A 145 7.51 1.49 -12.07
N ARG A 146 7.05 2.34 -12.99
CA ARG A 146 7.03 3.80 -12.87
C ARG A 146 6.28 4.36 -11.66
N ASP A 147 5.22 3.69 -11.24
CA ASP A 147 4.33 4.14 -10.16
C ASP A 147 4.50 3.37 -8.85
N LYS A 148 5.52 2.51 -8.75
CA LYS A 148 5.67 1.56 -7.65
C LYS A 148 6.87 1.85 -6.78
N ALA A 149 6.67 1.82 -5.46
CA ALA A 149 7.77 1.86 -4.49
C ALA A 149 8.75 0.71 -4.75
N GLY A 150 10.05 0.98 -4.72
CA GLY A 150 11.10 0.02 -5.04
C GLY A 150 11.15 -0.40 -6.50
N GLY A 151 10.34 0.22 -7.38
CA GLY A 151 10.35 -0.02 -8.82
C GLY A 151 9.85 -1.40 -9.26
N TYR A 152 8.98 -2.08 -8.49
CA TYR A 152 8.40 -3.36 -8.91
C TYR A 152 6.99 -3.61 -8.39
N GLY A 153 6.26 -4.48 -9.08
CA GLY A 153 4.94 -4.97 -8.66
C GLY A 153 4.90 -6.49 -8.53
N ILE A 154 4.61 -7.00 -7.31
CA ILE A 154 4.50 -8.46 -7.07
C ILE A 154 3.28 -9.07 -7.78
N GLN A 155 2.27 -8.28 -8.09
CA GLN A 155 1.03 -8.73 -8.72
C GLN A 155 1.12 -8.77 -10.26
N GLY A 156 2.11 -8.07 -10.84
CA GLY A 156 2.28 -7.92 -12.28
C GLY A 156 3.51 -8.65 -12.83
N LEU A 157 4.12 -8.06 -13.83
CA LEU A 157 5.30 -8.61 -14.52
C LEU A 157 6.50 -8.77 -13.57
N GLY A 158 6.64 -7.89 -12.56
CA GLY A 158 7.69 -7.99 -11.54
C GLY A 158 7.61 -9.23 -10.65
N ALA A 159 6.51 -9.99 -10.70
CA ALA A 159 6.37 -11.26 -9.97
C ALA A 159 7.49 -12.26 -10.29
N VAL A 160 8.04 -12.22 -11.51
CA VAL A 160 9.11 -13.14 -11.94
C VAL A 160 10.43 -12.96 -11.18
N PHE A 161 10.61 -11.85 -10.49
CA PHE A 161 11.77 -11.59 -9.65
C PHE A 161 11.63 -12.18 -8.24
N VAL A 162 10.41 -12.46 -7.79
CA VAL A 162 10.11 -12.89 -6.43
C VAL A 162 10.39 -14.37 -6.28
N ALA A 163 11.45 -14.72 -5.53
CA ALA A 163 11.83 -16.09 -5.20
C ALA A 163 11.21 -16.57 -3.88
N GLY A 164 10.70 -15.67 -3.04
CA GLY A 164 10.04 -16.02 -1.79
C GLY A 164 9.37 -14.82 -1.13
N LEU A 165 8.34 -15.12 -0.34
CA LEU A 165 7.60 -14.16 0.46
C LEU A 165 7.35 -14.77 1.84
N ASN A 166 7.68 -14.01 2.89
CA ASN A 166 7.30 -14.32 4.26
C ASN A 166 6.48 -13.16 4.82
N GLY A 167 5.19 -13.38 5.07
CA GLY A 167 4.24 -12.37 5.51
C GLY A 167 2.98 -12.32 4.65
N SER A 168 2.41 -11.13 4.51
CA SER A 168 1.13 -10.92 3.82
C SER A 168 1.33 -10.51 2.35
N TYR A 169 0.89 -11.36 1.42
CA TYR A 169 0.90 -11.04 -0.01
C TYR A 169 0.08 -9.78 -0.31
N SER A 170 -1.11 -9.69 0.25
CA SER A 170 -1.99 -8.53 0.02
C SER A 170 -1.42 -7.23 0.59
N ALA A 171 -0.64 -7.30 1.68
CA ALA A 171 0.10 -6.15 2.20
C ALA A 171 1.19 -5.71 1.22
N VAL A 172 1.94 -6.65 0.61
CA VAL A 172 2.94 -6.34 -0.42
C VAL A 172 2.30 -5.73 -1.67
N VAL A 173 1.09 -6.17 -2.04
CA VAL A 173 0.30 -5.55 -3.12
C VAL A 173 -0.12 -4.11 -2.75
N GLY A 174 -0.36 -3.83 -1.46
CA GLY A 174 -0.62 -2.49 -0.95
C GLY A 174 -1.78 -2.33 0.02
N LEU A 175 -2.49 -3.42 0.40
CA LEU A 175 -3.53 -3.41 1.41
C LEU A 175 -3.61 -4.77 2.12
N PRO A 176 -3.23 -4.87 3.41
CA PRO A 176 -3.33 -6.11 4.17
C PRO A 176 -4.81 -6.45 4.43
N VAL A 177 -5.38 -7.38 3.65
CA VAL A 177 -6.83 -7.62 3.68
C VAL A 177 -7.31 -8.24 5.00
N CYS A 178 -6.51 -9.08 5.66
CA CYS A 178 -6.85 -9.65 6.96
C CYS A 178 -6.98 -8.54 8.01
N GLU A 179 -5.94 -7.76 8.20
CA GLU A 179 -5.91 -6.66 9.18
C GLU A 179 -6.88 -5.53 8.81
N SER A 180 -7.12 -5.33 7.51
CA SER A 180 -8.15 -4.38 7.04
C SER A 180 -9.55 -4.85 7.42
N ALA A 181 -9.85 -6.14 7.27
CA ALA A 181 -11.14 -6.72 7.65
C ALA A 181 -11.38 -6.62 9.16
N GLU A 182 -10.39 -6.97 9.97
CA GLU A 182 -10.46 -6.86 11.43
C GLU A 182 -10.64 -5.40 11.86
N LEU A 183 -9.79 -4.51 11.34
CA LEU A 183 -9.84 -3.09 11.70
C LEU A 183 -11.17 -2.44 11.31
N LEU A 184 -11.65 -2.67 10.09
CA LEU A 184 -12.95 -2.15 9.64
C LEU A 184 -14.11 -2.74 10.43
N GLY A 185 -14.00 -3.99 10.87
CA GLY A 185 -14.96 -4.63 11.78
C GLY A 185 -15.11 -3.87 13.11
N HIS A 186 -14.00 -3.37 13.69
CA HIS A 186 -14.02 -2.52 14.91
C HIS A 186 -14.80 -1.21 14.72
N PHE A 187 -14.91 -0.76 13.48
CA PHE A 187 -15.67 0.44 13.10
C PHE A 187 -17.08 0.12 12.58
N GLY A 188 -17.52 -1.13 12.65
CA GLY A 188 -18.84 -1.56 12.23
C GLY A 188 -19.02 -1.68 10.71
N ILE A 189 -17.95 -1.95 9.98
CA ILE A 189 -17.95 -2.22 8.54
C ILE A 189 -17.53 -3.68 8.32
N PRO A 190 -18.48 -4.62 8.18
CA PRO A 190 -18.17 -6.03 7.96
C PRO A 190 -17.75 -6.30 6.50
N CYS A 191 -17.01 -7.40 6.30
CA CYS A 191 -16.71 -7.94 4.98
C CYS A 191 -17.93 -8.59 4.31
N TRP A 192 -17.77 -8.96 3.03
CA TRP A 192 -18.71 -9.75 2.23
C TRP A 192 -20.11 -9.12 2.06
N GLN A 193 -20.22 -7.80 2.19
CA GLN A 193 -21.50 -7.09 2.07
C GLN A 193 -22.10 -7.17 0.66
N THR A 194 -21.24 -7.16 -0.37
CA THR A 194 -21.70 -7.22 -1.77
C THR A 194 -22.21 -8.61 -2.19
N LEU A 195 -21.90 -9.67 -1.42
CA LEU A 195 -22.37 -11.04 -1.67
C LEU A 195 -23.80 -11.27 -1.20
N ASN A 196 -24.31 -10.42 -0.33
CA ASN A 196 -25.67 -10.54 0.24
C ASN A 196 -26.73 -9.70 -0.51
N ALA A 197 -26.36 -9.06 -1.64
CA ALA A 197 -27.23 -8.19 -2.42
C ALA A 197 -27.79 -8.84 -3.69
N GLN A 198 -27.79 -10.20 -3.78
CA GLN A 198 -28.40 -10.99 -4.86
C GLN A 198 -29.69 -11.65 -4.40
#